data_a58462fad235c32d794f967ebfd4583b
#
_entry.id   a58462fad235c32d794f967ebfd4583b
#
_cell.length_a   1.000
_cell.length_b   1.000
_cell.length_c   1.000
_cell.angle_alpha   90.00
_cell.angle_beta   90.00
_cell.angle_gamma   90.00
#
_symmetry.space_group_name_H-M   'P 1'
#
loop_
_entity.id
_entity.type
_entity.pdbx_description
1 polymer ?
#
loop_
_entity_poly.entity_id
_entity_poly.type
_entity_poly.pdbx_seq_one_letter_code
_entity_poly.pdbx_strand_id
1 'polypeptide(L)'
;MSTDAGIIRTAFDGVQRELGAEFMDWEGWYWPATFGDAVAEHQAVRQDVGVWDESPLRKWDFSGPDALAAADRIFTNDMLGLEIGQVRYAPFTDENGKMVGDGTVFKFTDSSAWVITALDSDLDHMRDVVSGMDVAIEPITEKLPHVQVQGPRSRELLAGLVDEDVESLGYFRFLPHQVHVGRVPAWVSRTGYSGELGYEIFTEPDYAEELWGVLTEAGAKPYGLTAVETLRIESGLIFIGYDYFQHETDPFDMSLDKVIRLDTGDFHGKAALEETAKSPPRRLVTLSVEGSDVPEYGAAVTKDAEPAGTLTSPAESPTLGKVIGMAVLESRFAGKGEKVDVALGEGTVSANVDDFPIYDPEKARPRS
;
A
#
# COMPACT_ATOMS: atom_id res chain seq x y z
N MET A 1 1.55 -29.43 12.60
CA MET A 1 2.88 -29.37 11.93
C MET A 1 2.58 -28.99 10.49
N SER A 2 2.64 -27.70 10.18
CA SER A 2 2.48 -27.19 8.80
C SER A 2 3.75 -27.52 8.04
N THR A 3 3.62 -28.13 6.90
CA THR A 3 4.76 -28.48 6.03
C THR A 3 5.25 -27.20 5.35
N ASP A 4 6.46 -26.76 5.70
CA ASP A 4 7.22 -25.65 5.10
C ASP A 4 7.54 -25.81 3.58
N ALA A 5 6.95 -26.81 2.94
CA ALA A 5 7.24 -27.12 1.56
C ALA A 5 6.43 -26.22 0.61
N GLY A 6 7.05 -25.17 0.12
CA GLY A 6 6.50 -24.32 -0.94
C GLY A 6 6.28 -22.84 -0.57
N ILE A 7 6.50 -22.43 0.69
CA ILE A 7 6.40 -21.04 1.10
C ILE A 7 7.77 -20.34 0.93
N ILE A 8 7.77 -19.20 0.25
CA ILE A 8 8.98 -18.42 -0.02
C ILE A 8 9.36 -17.61 1.21
N ARG A 9 10.66 -17.53 1.50
CA ARG A 9 11.22 -16.71 2.57
C ARG A 9 11.86 -15.46 1.98
N THR A 10 11.68 -14.34 2.66
CA THR A 10 12.37 -13.10 2.26
C THR A 10 13.86 -13.19 2.60
N ALA A 11 14.66 -12.30 2.01
CA ALA A 11 16.08 -12.20 2.35
C ALA A 11 16.33 -11.69 3.78
N PHE A 12 15.29 -11.20 4.48
CA PHE A 12 15.34 -10.77 5.87
C PHE A 12 14.87 -11.85 6.87
N ASP A 13 14.35 -13.01 6.41
CA ASP A 13 13.73 -14.05 7.26
C ASP A 13 14.65 -14.50 8.40
N GLY A 14 15.98 -14.64 8.15
CA GLY A 14 16.94 -15.07 9.15
C GLY A 14 16.99 -14.13 10.36
N VAL A 15 17.30 -12.87 10.13
CA VAL A 15 17.43 -11.86 11.20
C VAL A 15 16.08 -11.59 11.90
N GLN A 16 14.97 -11.68 11.20
CA GLN A 16 13.64 -11.51 11.81
C GLN A 16 13.29 -12.65 12.76
N ARG A 17 13.65 -13.91 12.41
CA ARG A 17 13.50 -15.07 13.32
C ARG A 17 14.36 -14.95 14.56
N GLU A 18 15.59 -14.47 14.43
CA GLU A 18 16.48 -14.23 15.58
C GLU A 18 15.91 -13.19 16.54
N LEU A 19 15.14 -12.21 16.02
CA LEU A 19 14.41 -11.22 16.80
C LEU A 19 13.08 -11.73 17.37
N GLY A 20 12.69 -12.98 17.10
CA GLY A 20 11.49 -13.61 17.62
C GLY A 20 10.22 -13.26 16.86
N ALA A 21 10.32 -12.87 15.59
CA ALA A 21 9.15 -12.60 14.77
C ALA A 21 8.24 -13.82 14.66
N GLU A 22 6.94 -13.59 14.75
CA GLU A 22 5.90 -14.53 14.34
C GLU A 22 5.55 -14.27 12.88
N PHE A 23 5.38 -15.33 12.10
CA PHE A 23 5.15 -15.23 10.65
C PHE A 23 3.76 -15.72 10.27
N MET A 24 3.22 -15.13 9.22
CA MET A 24 2.05 -15.62 8.52
C MET A 24 2.37 -15.92 7.06
N ASP A 25 1.54 -16.78 6.44
CA ASP A 25 1.55 -16.99 5.00
C ASP A 25 0.69 -15.90 4.34
N TRP A 26 1.30 -15.14 3.42
CA TRP A 26 0.60 -14.23 2.55
C TRP A 26 1.01 -14.50 1.10
N GLU A 27 0.07 -14.97 0.30
CA GLU A 27 0.28 -15.26 -1.12
C GLU A 27 1.55 -16.11 -1.39
N GLY A 28 1.77 -17.12 -0.53
CA GLY A 28 2.91 -18.04 -0.63
C GLY A 28 4.23 -17.52 -0.08
N TRP A 29 4.22 -16.39 0.63
CA TRP A 29 5.39 -15.81 1.28
C TRP A 29 5.25 -15.81 2.79
N TYR A 30 6.34 -16.14 3.52
CA TYR A 30 6.41 -15.83 4.93
C TYR A 30 6.59 -14.33 5.15
N TRP A 31 5.63 -13.72 5.81
CA TRP A 31 5.66 -12.31 6.17
C TRP A 31 5.58 -12.13 7.68
N PRO A 32 6.45 -11.28 8.32
CA PRO A 32 6.36 -11.07 9.76
C PRO A 32 4.99 -10.49 10.14
N ALA A 33 4.25 -11.22 10.95
CA ALA A 33 2.97 -10.79 11.47
C ALA A 33 3.15 -9.82 12.66
N THR A 34 4.09 -10.14 13.57
CA THR A 34 4.40 -9.33 14.75
C THR A 34 5.76 -9.71 15.33
N PHE A 35 6.36 -8.80 16.09
CA PHE A 35 7.54 -9.01 16.92
C PHE A 35 7.17 -9.09 18.41
N GLY A 36 5.89 -9.36 18.73
CA GLY A 36 5.39 -9.70 20.06
C GLY A 36 4.40 -8.71 20.66
N ASP A 37 4.42 -7.43 20.26
CA ASP A 37 3.48 -6.40 20.73
C ASP A 37 3.07 -5.46 19.60
N ALA A 38 2.01 -5.85 18.88
CA ALA A 38 1.53 -5.09 17.72
C ALA A 38 1.12 -3.64 18.06
N VAL A 39 0.68 -3.37 19.30
CA VAL A 39 0.34 -2.01 19.74
C VAL A 39 1.60 -1.16 19.91
N ALA A 40 2.64 -1.72 20.55
CA ALA A 40 3.94 -1.03 20.67
C ALA A 40 4.61 -0.83 19.31
N GLU A 41 4.50 -1.80 18.41
CA GLU A 41 4.98 -1.73 17.02
C GLU A 41 4.27 -0.60 16.26
N HIS A 42 2.95 -0.54 16.34
CA HIS A 42 2.14 0.54 15.76
C HIS A 42 2.56 1.91 16.33
N GLN A 43 2.71 2.02 17.64
CA GLN A 43 3.14 3.27 18.29
C GLN A 43 4.54 3.69 17.89
N ALA A 44 5.46 2.75 17.64
CA ALA A 44 6.79 3.05 17.14
C ALA A 44 6.72 3.80 15.79
N VAL A 45 5.84 3.38 14.89
CA VAL A 45 5.62 4.06 13.60
C VAL A 45 4.97 5.43 13.79
N ARG A 46 4.00 5.57 14.71
CA ARG A 46 3.29 6.84 14.94
C ARG A 46 4.12 7.90 15.68
N GLN A 47 5.05 7.49 16.53
CA GLN A 47 5.74 8.39 17.50
C GLN A 47 7.26 8.43 17.34
N ASP A 48 7.85 7.46 16.64
CA ASP A 48 9.30 7.30 16.52
C ASP A 48 9.67 6.90 15.08
N VAL A 49 10.28 5.74 14.88
CA VAL A 49 10.61 5.16 13.59
C VAL A 49 10.55 3.64 13.65
N GLY A 50 9.78 3.05 12.73
CA GLY A 50 9.69 1.60 12.55
C GLY A 50 10.37 1.12 11.27
N VAL A 51 10.74 -0.17 11.22
CA VAL A 51 11.22 -0.87 10.02
C VAL A 51 10.38 -2.12 9.78
N TRP A 52 9.91 -2.30 8.55
CA TRP A 52 9.08 -3.43 8.12
C TRP A 52 9.58 -4.01 6.81
N ASP A 53 9.62 -5.32 6.71
CA ASP A 53 9.95 -6.06 5.49
C ASP A 53 8.74 -6.08 4.55
N GLU A 54 8.87 -5.45 3.40
CA GLU A 54 7.84 -5.40 2.35
C GLU A 54 8.26 -6.19 1.10
N SER A 55 9.27 -7.04 1.23
CA SER A 55 9.79 -7.85 0.11
C SER A 55 8.75 -8.72 -0.59
N PRO A 56 7.67 -9.23 0.05
CA PRO A 56 6.64 -10.02 -0.62
C PRO A 56 5.87 -9.29 -1.72
N LEU A 57 5.82 -7.95 -1.74
CA LEU A 57 5.25 -7.22 -2.88
C LEU A 57 6.01 -7.54 -4.17
N ARG A 58 5.28 -7.75 -5.26
CA ARG A 58 5.83 -8.12 -6.58
C ARG A 58 6.48 -6.91 -7.23
N LYS A 59 7.67 -7.11 -7.77
CA LYS A 59 8.46 -6.09 -8.46
C LYS A 59 8.76 -6.54 -9.87
N TRP A 60 8.51 -5.65 -10.80
CA TRP A 60 8.64 -5.88 -12.24
C TRP A 60 9.60 -4.85 -12.82
N ASP A 61 10.61 -5.30 -13.56
CA ASP A 61 11.46 -4.43 -14.36
C ASP A 61 10.84 -4.25 -15.74
N PHE A 62 10.48 -3.02 -16.06
CA PHE A 62 10.00 -2.60 -17.38
C PHE A 62 11.15 -2.00 -18.15
N SER A 63 11.57 -2.65 -19.22
CA SER A 63 12.72 -2.19 -20.03
C SER A 63 12.41 -2.25 -21.52
N GLY A 64 12.91 -1.26 -22.26
CA GLY A 64 12.71 -1.14 -23.71
C GLY A 64 12.18 0.23 -24.13
N PRO A 65 12.16 0.51 -25.45
CA PRO A 65 11.71 1.79 -25.99
C PRO A 65 10.32 2.22 -25.55
N ASP A 66 9.40 1.23 -25.34
CA ASP A 66 8.02 1.49 -24.97
C ASP A 66 7.74 1.32 -23.45
N ALA A 67 8.76 1.22 -22.58
CA ALA A 67 8.59 0.92 -21.18
C ALA A 67 7.60 1.86 -20.45
N LEU A 68 7.76 3.19 -20.62
CA LEU A 68 6.85 4.17 -20.02
C LEU A 68 5.47 4.20 -20.70
N ALA A 69 5.42 4.01 -22.01
CA ALA A 69 4.15 3.92 -22.75
C ALA A 69 3.35 2.66 -22.35
N ALA A 70 4.04 1.57 -22.06
CA ALA A 70 3.44 0.36 -21.52
C ALA A 70 2.85 0.59 -20.12
N ALA A 71 3.60 1.23 -19.23
CA ALA A 71 3.07 1.61 -17.91
C ALA A 71 1.85 2.57 -18.04
N ASP A 72 1.90 3.54 -18.93
CA ASP A 72 0.78 4.48 -19.20
C ASP A 72 -0.45 3.77 -19.78
N ARG A 73 -0.24 2.69 -20.56
CA ARG A 73 -1.31 1.87 -21.13
C ARG A 73 -1.98 0.97 -20.08
N ILE A 74 -1.23 0.53 -19.06
CA ILE A 74 -1.70 -0.36 -18.00
C ILE A 74 -2.44 0.43 -16.92
N PHE A 75 -1.80 1.47 -16.39
CA PHE A 75 -2.26 2.21 -15.21
C PHE A 75 -3.20 3.36 -15.57
N THR A 76 -4.14 3.63 -14.68
CA THR A 76 -5.19 4.65 -14.89
C THR A 76 -4.71 6.10 -14.69
N ASN A 77 -3.40 6.34 -14.59
CA ASN A 77 -2.81 7.65 -14.37
C ASN A 77 -1.75 7.96 -15.44
N ASP A 78 -1.36 9.22 -15.59
CA ASP A 78 -0.38 9.72 -16.54
C ASP A 78 1.05 9.26 -16.19
N MET A 79 1.51 8.12 -16.70
CA MET A 79 2.86 7.63 -16.46
C MET A 79 3.88 8.26 -17.41
N LEU A 80 3.46 8.70 -18.58
CA LEU A 80 4.34 9.43 -19.54
C LEU A 80 4.79 10.78 -18.97
N GLY A 81 3.94 11.46 -18.20
CA GLY A 81 4.25 12.72 -17.54
C GLY A 81 5.14 12.60 -16.28
N LEU A 82 5.63 11.41 -15.92
CA LEU A 82 6.59 11.25 -14.83
C LEU A 82 7.94 11.88 -15.18
N GLU A 83 8.55 12.55 -14.22
CA GLU A 83 9.97 12.95 -14.27
C GLU A 83 10.88 11.80 -13.82
N ILE A 84 12.14 11.78 -14.24
CA ILE A 84 13.14 10.84 -13.72
C ILE A 84 13.25 11.03 -12.19
N GLY A 85 13.29 9.93 -11.44
CA GLY A 85 13.26 9.94 -9.97
C GLY A 85 11.88 10.23 -9.35
N GLN A 86 10.82 10.22 -10.15
CA GLN A 86 9.44 10.33 -9.65
C GLN A 86 8.78 8.96 -9.54
N VAL A 87 7.95 8.80 -8.51
CA VAL A 87 7.05 7.66 -8.31
C VAL A 87 5.61 8.09 -8.55
N ARG A 88 4.77 7.20 -9.05
CA ARG A 88 3.32 7.43 -9.17
C ARG A 88 2.53 6.20 -8.82
N TYR A 89 1.54 6.37 -7.97
CA TYR A 89 0.56 5.34 -7.61
C TYR A 89 -0.68 5.45 -8.49
N ALA A 90 -1.22 4.31 -8.91
CA ALA A 90 -2.51 4.20 -9.55
C ALA A 90 -3.06 2.77 -9.50
N PRO A 91 -4.37 2.57 -9.56
CA PRO A 91 -4.96 1.29 -9.91
C PRO A 91 -4.76 0.98 -11.41
N PHE A 92 -4.90 -0.30 -11.76
CA PHE A 92 -5.02 -0.77 -13.14
C PHE A 92 -6.22 -1.72 -13.25
N THR A 93 -6.84 -1.75 -14.42
CA THR A 93 -8.18 -2.31 -14.60
C THR A 93 -8.25 -3.28 -15.76
N ASP A 94 -9.28 -4.13 -15.75
CA ASP A 94 -9.70 -4.89 -16.92
C ASP A 94 -10.52 -4.01 -17.92
N GLU A 95 -10.93 -4.59 -19.03
CA GLU A 95 -11.70 -3.91 -20.08
C GLU A 95 -13.06 -3.39 -19.60
N ASN A 96 -13.59 -3.92 -18.50
CA ASN A 96 -14.85 -3.52 -17.88
C ASN A 96 -14.64 -2.42 -16.80
N GLY A 97 -13.42 -1.93 -16.63
CA GLY A 97 -13.06 -0.92 -15.62
C GLY A 97 -13.00 -1.48 -14.21
N LYS A 98 -12.94 -2.80 -14.02
CA LYS A 98 -12.78 -3.40 -12.70
C LYS A 98 -11.30 -3.53 -12.37
N MET A 99 -10.95 -3.25 -11.11
CA MET A 99 -9.57 -3.35 -10.63
C MET A 99 -9.04 -4.77 -10.83
N VAL A 100 -7.91 -4.87 -11.47
CA VAL A 100 -7.04 -6.07 -11.44
C VAL A 100 -6.08 -5.92 -10.29
N GLY A 101 -5.59 -4.71 -10.05
CA GLY A 101 -4.72 -4.38 -8.94
C GLY A 101 -4.47 -2.88 -8.82
N ASP A 102 -3.54 -2.55 -7.96
CA ASP A 102 -2.97 -1.22 -7.81
C ASP A 102 -1.46 -1.33 -7.57
N GLY A 103 -0.75 -0.23 -7.78
CA GLY A 103 0.69 -0.26 -7.63
C GLY A 103 1.36 1.08 -7.85
N THR A 104 2.68 1.05 -7.78
CA THR A 104 3.54 2.21 -7.96
C THR A 104 4.49 2.01 -9.16
N VAL A 105 4.71 3.08 -9.91
CA VAL A 105 5.63 3.14 -11.05
C VAL A 105 6.76 4.09 -10.72
N PHE A 106 8.01 3.59 -10.76
CA PHE A 106 9.25 4.31 -10.49
C PHE A 106 9.97 4.58 -11.80
N LYS A 107 10.05 5.83 -12.23
CA LYS A 107 10.72 6.17 -13.50
C LYS A 107 12.22 6.38 -13.34
N PHE A 108 13.02 5.47 -13.90
CA PHE A 108 14.48 5.62 -13.98
C PHE A 108 14.91 6.40 -15.22
N THR A 109 14.34 6.07 -16.37
CA THR A 109 14.58 6.74 -17.66
C THR A 109 13.30 6.68 -18.50
N ASP A 110 13.32 7.19 -19.73
CA ASP A 110 12.18 7.01 -20.64
C ASP A 110 11.99 5.56 -21.12
N SER A 111 13.01 4.71 -20.98
CA SER A 111 13.03 3.32 -21.40
C SER A 111 13.22 2.32 -20.25
N SER A 112 13.11 2.76 -19.00
CA SER A 112 13.28 1.90 -17.82
C SER A 112 12.46 2.41 -16.64
N ALA A 113 11.67 1.50 -16.06
CA ALA A 113 10.89 1.74 -14.86
C ALA A 113 10.81 0.47 -14.00
N TRP A 114 10.71 0.63 -12.69
CA TRP A 114 10.20 -0.43 -11.83
C TRP A 114 8.72 -0.24 -11.59
N VAL A 115 8.01 -1.35 -11.55
CA VAL A 115 6.59 -1.39 -11.19
C VAL A 115 6.45 -2.32 -9.99
N ILE A 116 5.73 -1.87 -8.95
CA ILE A 116 5.49 -2.65 -7.75
C ILE A 116 4.00 -2.85 -7.59
N THR A 117 3.57 -4.12 -7.48
CA THR A 117 2.17 -4.53 -7.32
C THR A 117 2.03 -5.62 -6.26
N ALA A 118 0.82 -6.14 -6.03
CA ALA A 118 0.59 -7.07 -4.95
C ALA A 118 0.74 -8.55 -5.35
N LEU A 119 0.30 -8.96 -6.56
CA LEU A 119 0.08 -10.36 -6.90
C LEU A 119 0.88 -10.82 -8.12
N ASP A 120 1.25 -12.12 -8.15
CA ASP A 120 1.92 -12.72 -9.31
C ASP A 120 1.04 -12.74 -10.57
N SER A 121 -0.28 -12.84 -10.41
CA SER A 121 -1.25 -12.80 -11.51
C SER A 121 -1.25 -11.48 -12.28
N ASP A 122 -0.74 -10.39 -11.69
CA ASP A 122 -0.66 -9.09 -12.33
C ASP A 122 0.24 -9.11 -13.57
N LEU A 123 1.27 -9.98 -13.59
CA LEU A 123 2.20 -10.09 -14.70
C LEU A 123 1.52 -10.51 -16.02
N ASP A 124 0.65 -11.51 -15.96
CA ASP A 124 -0.03 -12.00 -17.16
C ASP A 124 -0.95 -10.92 -17.71
N HIS A 125 -1.71 -10.24 -16.84
CA HIS A 125 -2.55 -9.11 -17.25
C HIS A 125 -1.73 -7.99 -17.88
N MET A 126 -0.63 -7.57 -17.25
CA MET A 126 0.22 -6.49 -17.77
C MET A 126 0.77 -6.84 -19.16
N ARG A 127 1.28 -8.09 -19.36
CA ARG A 127 1.79 -8.56 -20.65
C ARG A 127 0.71 -8.60 -21.73
N ASP A 128 -0.49 -9.01 -21.38
CA ASP A 128 -1.63 -9.05 -22.32
C ASP A 128 -2.01 -7.66 -22.80
N VAL A 129 -2.10 -6.69 -21.87
CA VAL A 129 -2.47 -5.29 -22.17
C VAL A 129 -1.47 -4.61 -23.11
N VAL A 130 -0.17 -4.94 -22.99
CA VAL A 130 0.91 -4.33 -23.79
C VAL A 130 1.38 -5.20 -24.94
N SER A 131 0.60 -6.22 -25.29
CA SER A 131 0.95 -7.14 -26.39
C SER A 131 1.23 -6.37 -27.69
N GLY A 132 2.42 -6.59 -28.26
CA GLY A 132 2.89 -5.94 -29.49
C GLY A 132 3.66 -4.63 -29.26
N MET A 133 3.85 -4.17 -28.03
CA MET A 133 4.77 -3.07 -27.68
C MET A 133 6.21 -3.57 -27.52
N ASP A 134 7.18 -2.69 -27.74
CA ASP A 134 8.60 -3.00 -27.59
C ASP A 134 9.05 -2.77 -26.12
N VAL A 135 8.56 -3.66 -25.24
CA VAL A 135 8.85 -3.65 -23.81
C VAL A 135 9.05 -5.08 -23.31
N ALA A 136 10.09 -5.27 -22.48
CA ALA A 136 10.24 -6.48 -21.66
C ALA A 136 9.71 -6.18 -20.24
N ILE A 137 8.95 -7.13 -19.68
CA ILE A 137 8.48 -7.08 -18.28
C ILE A 137 9.03 -8.33 -17.58
N GLU A 138 10.03 -8.12 -16.72
CA GLU A 138 10.74 -9.20 -16.04
C GLU A 138 10.48 -9.16 -14.53
N PRO A 139 10.19 -10.32 -13.88
CA PRO A 139 10.07 -10.38 -12.41
C PRO A 139 11.44 -10.19 -11.75
N ILE A 140 11.50 -9.27 -10.80
CA ILE A 140 12.71 -8.99 -10.00
C ILE A 140 12.45 -9.06 -8.49
N THR A 141 11.33 -9.58 -8.05
CA THR A 141 10.91 -9.62 -6.64
C THR A 141 11.99 -10.22 -5.73
N GLU A 142 12.48 -11.41 -6.04
CA GLU A 142 13.51 -12.07 -5.22
C GLU A 142 14.89 -11.41 -5.34
N LYS A 143 15.14 -10.63 -6.41
CA LYS A 143 16.39 -9.92 -6.64
C LYS A 143 16.44 -8.54 -5.97
N LEU A 144 15.29 -8.05 -5.54
CA LEU A 144 15.13 -6.69 -5.02
C LEU A 144 14.29 -6.69 -3.72
N PRO A 145 14.77 -7.32 -2.64
CA PRO A 145 14.13 -7.20 -1.34
C PRO A 145 14.10 -5.74 -0.89
N HIS A 146 13.07 -5.34 -0.14
CA HIS A 146 13.00 -3.99 0.37
C HIS A 146 12.31 -3.91 1.72
N VAL A 147 12.59 -2.82 2.43
CA VAL A 147 11.99 -2.49 3.71
C VAL A 147 11.40 -1.09 3.68
N GLN A 148 10.35 -0.88 4.46
CA GLN A 148 9.86 0.45 4.81
C GLN A 148 10.51 0.93 6.11
N VAL A 149 10.93 2.20 6.13
CA VAL A 149 11.38 2.93 7.33
C VAL A 149 10.39 4.07 7.56
N GLN A 150 9.48 3.91 8.49
CA GLN A 150 8.30 4.75 8.64
C GLN A 150 8.20 5.38 10.02
N GLY A 151 7.78 6.64 10.08
CA GLY A 151 7.55 7.37 11.31
C GLY A 151 8.19 8.76 11.29
N PRO A 152 7.82 9.65 12.25
CA PRO A 152 8.25 11.05 12.26
C PRO A 152 9.77 11.24 12.32
N ARG A 153 10.52 10.26 12.83
CA ARG A 153 11.98 10.33 12.91
C ARG A 153 12.72 9.59 11.77
N SER A 154 11.99 9.07 10.79
CA SER A 154 12.59 8.33 9.66
C SER A 154 13.58 9.19 8.86
N ARG A 155 13.27 10.47 8.65
CA ARG A 155 14.19 11.42 7.96
C ARG A 155 15.48 11.63 8.74
N GLU A 156 15.37 11.92 10.04
CA GLU A 156 16.53 12.10 10.93
C GLU A 156 17.43 10.85 10.93
N LEU A 157 16.83 9.66 11.03
CA LEU A 157 17.56 8.40 11.02
C LEU A 157 18.31 8.21 9.70
N LEU A 158 17.63 8.38 8.57
CA LEU A 158 18.23 8.15 7.26
C LEU A 158 19.24 9.24 6.87
N ALA A 159 19.05 10.49 7.28
CA ALA A 159 20.04 11.55 7.08
C ALA A 159 21.40 11.23 7.75
N GLY A 160 21.39 10.44 8.82
CA GLY A 160 22.59 9.96 9.48
C GLY A 160 23.26 8.72 8.84
N LEU A 161 22.55 8.05 7.93
CA LEU A 161 22.99 6.76 7.34
C LEU A 161 23.27 6.84 5.84
N VAL A 162 22.54 7.69 5.12
CA VAL A 162 22.64 7.79 3.64
C VAL A 162 23.73 8.78 3.26
N ASP A 163 24.55 8.43 2.29
CA ASP A 163 25.68 9.26 1.81
C ASP A 163 25.24 10.37 0.84
N GLU A 164 23.95 10.53 0.60
CA GLU A 164 23.33 11.61 -0.17
C GLU A 164 22.25 12.35 0.60
N ASP A 165 21.82 13.51 0.07
CA ASP A 165 20.78 14.34 0.69
C ASP A 165 19.38 13.72 0.52
N VAL A 166 18.98 12.91 1.51
CA VAL A 166 17.61 12.36 1.61
C VAL A 166 16.63 13.31 2.30
N GLU A 167 17.12 14.36 2.97
CA GLU A 167 16.26 15.33 3.66
C GLU A 167 15.46 16.18 2.66
N SER A 168 16.06 16.51 1.52
CA SER A 168 15.42 17.26 0.43
C SER A 168 14.59 16.38 -0.51
N LEU A 169 14.65 15.03 -0.36
CA LEU A 169 13.91 14.12 -1.22
C LEU A 169 12.41 14.32 -1.05
N GLY A 170 11.72 14.74 -2.11
CA GLY A 170 10.28 15.07 -2.09
C GLY A 170 9.39 13.83 -1.95
N TYR A 171 8.15 14.03 -1.50
CA TYR A 171 7.13 12.97 -1.42
C TYR A 171 6.85 12.36 -2.80
N PHE A 172 6.82 11.03 -2.90
CA PHE A 172 6.75 10.27 -4.15
C PHE A 172 7.92 10.59 -5.10
N ARG A 173 9.12 10.74 -4.52
CA ARG A 173 10.39 10.81 -5.24
C ARG A 173 11.33 9.72 -4.75
N PHE A 174 12.27 9.30 -5.60
CA PHE A 174 13.33 8.37 -5.26
C PHE A 174 14.65 8.80 -5.90
N LEU A 175 15.77 8.31 -5.37
CA LEU A 175 17.08 8.48 -5.98
C LEU A 175 17.21 7.46 -7.12
N PRO A 176 17.27 7.91 -8.41
CA PRO A 176 17.24 6.99 -9.56
C PRO A 176 18.60 6.33 -9.82
N HIS A 177 19.41 6.18 -8.81
CA HIS A 177 20.70 5.53 -8.80
C HIS A 177 20.96 4.93 -7.42
N GLN A 178 21.91 4.03 -7.35
CA GLN A 178 22.30 3.37 -6.11
C GLN A 178 23.10 4.34 -5.22
N VAL A 179 22.75 4.39 -3.96
CA VAL A 179 23.43 5.12 -2.87
C VAL A 179 23.86 4.13 -1.79
N HIS A 180 24.54 4.59 -0.72
CA HIS A 180 24.85 3.75 0.42
C HIS A 180 23.99 4.14 1.62
N VAL A 181 23.39 3.13 2.27
CA VAL A 181 22.76 3.23 3.59
C VAL A 181 23.73 2.59 4.58
N GLY A 182 24.48 3.40 5.33
CA GLY A 182 25.69 2.94 6.01
C GLY A 182 26.74 2.50 4.99
N ARG A 183 26.95 1.19 4.87
CA ARG A 183 27.84 0.59 3.85
C ARG A 183 27.09 -0.27 2.83
N VAL A 184 25.77 -0.32 2.93
CA VAL A 184 24.93 -1.17 2.11
C VAL A 184 24.54 -0.41 0.83
N PRO A 185 24.82 -0.95 -0.37
CA PRO A 185 24.33 -0.36 -1.63
C PRO A 185 22.81 -0.53 -1.72
N ALA A 186 22.09 0.55 -1.96
CA ALA A 186 20.64 0.58 -1.93
C ALA A 186 20.04 1.66 -2.83
N TRP A 187 18.76 1.56 -3.12
CA TRP A 187 17.94 2.63 -3.67
C TRP A 187 17.00 3.13 -2.59
N VAL A 188 16.81 4.44 -2.53
CA VAL A 188 15.98 5.08 -1.51
C VAL A 188 14.84 5.83 -2.17
N SER A 189 13.61 5.52 -1.75
CA SER A 189 12.39 6.21 -2.17
C SER A 189 11.71 6.85 -0.97
N ARG A 190 11.09 8.01 -1.19
CA ARG A 190 10.24 8.65 -0.20
C ARG A 190 8.78 8.30 -0.44
N THR A 191 8.48 7.05 -0.19
CA THR A 191 7.17 6.39 -0.27
C THR A 191 6.91 5.59 1.00
N GLY A 192 5.73 4.98 1.13
CA GLY A 192 5.39 4.12 2.26
C GLY A 192 3.90 3.88 2.42
N TYR A 193 3.56 2.91 3.26
CA TYR A 193 2.21 2.39 3.46
C TYR A 193 1.72 2.54 4.91
N SER A 194 2.06 3.65 5.56
CA SER A 194 1.72 3.91 6.97
C SER A 194 0.92 5.19 7.21
N GLY A 195 0.92 6.11 6.25
CA GLY A 195 0.39 7.45 6.43
C GLY A 195 1.29 8.39 7.23
N GLU A 196 2.51 7.95 7.59
CA GLU A 196 3.54 8.79 8.20
C GLU A 196 4.57 9.26 7.17
N LEU A 197 5.45 10.18 7.59
CA LEU A 197 6.71 10.40 6.92
C LEU A 197 7.48 9.09 6.85
N GLY A 198 8.00 8.74 5.69
CA GLY A 198 8.71 7.48 5.55
C GLY A 198 9.42 7.31 4.23
N TYR A 199 10.19 6.25 4.20
CA TYR A 199 11.02 5.87 3.07
C TYR A 199 10.94 4.37 2.85
N GLU A 200 11.15 3.95 1.61
CA GLU A 200 11.38 2.57 1.21
C GLU A 200 12.82 2.42 0.75
N ILE A 201 13.46 1.34 1.16
CA ILE A 201 14.87 1.06 0.87
C ILE A 201 14.96 -0.30 0.21
N PHE A 202 15.41 -0.31 -1.03
CA PHE A 202 15.58 -1.50 -1.86
C PHE A 202 17.06 -1.86 -1.89
N THR A 203 17.38 -3.16 -1.81
CA THR A 203 18.76 -3.63 -1.87
C THR A 203 18.84 -4.96 -2.61
N GLU A 204 20.04 -5.46 -2.85
CA GLU A 204 20.25 -6.83 -3.35
C GLU A 204 20.17 -7.84 -2.18
N PRO A 205 19.77 -9.10 -2.43
CA PRO A 205 19.55 -10.08 -1.37
C PRO A 205 20.75 -10.30 -0.45
N ASP A 206 21.95 -10.25 -1.00
CA ASP A 206 23.21 -10.48 -0.25
C ASP A 206 23.48 -9.41 0.83
N TYR A 207 22.80 -8.26 0.74
CA TYR A 207 22.95 -7.15 1.69
C TYR A 207 21.74 -6.99 2.64
N ALA A 208 20.72 -7.81 2.51
CA ALA A 208 19.46 -7.62 3.24
C ALA A 208 19.63 -7.67 4.76
N GLU A 209 20.31 -8.70 5.30
CA GLU A 209 20.53 -8.82 6.74
C GLU A 209 21.40 -7.67 7.28
N GLU A 210 22.40 -7.23 6.49
CA GLU A 210 23.24 -6.09 6.86
C GLU A 210 22.43 -4.80 6.88
N LEU A 211 21.57 -4.56 5.88
CA LEU A 211 20.67 -3.41 5.85
C LEU A 211 19.78 -3.37 7.10
N TRP A 212 19.16 -4.52 7.44
CA TRP A 212 18.32 -4.62 8.63
C TRP A 212 19.10 -4.27 9.91
N GLY A 213 20.32 -4.79 10.04
CA GLY A 213 21.21 -4.48 11.17
C GLY A 213 21.53 -2.98 11.26
N VAL A 214 21.92 -2.35 10.15
CA VAL A 214 22.22 -0.91 10.08
C VAL A 214 21.02 -0.06 10.53
N LEU A 215 19.82 -0.40 10.08
CA LEU A 215 18.60 0.35 10.42
C LEU A 215 18.19 0.17 11.89
N THR A 216 18.24 -1.06 12.40
CA THR A 216 17.86 -1.35 13.80
C THR A 216 18.89 -0.85 14.80
N GLU A 217 20.19 -0.93 14.51
CA GLU A 217 21.26 -0.33 15.31
C GLU A 217 21.13 1.21 15.37
N ALA A 218 20.65 1.85 14.32
CA ALA A 218 20.34 3.28 14.29
C ALA A 218 19.07 3.65 15.05
N GLY A 219 18.27 2.67 15.50
CA GLY A 219 17.10 2.86 16.35
C GLY A 219 15.75 2.57 15.70
N ALA A 220 15.70 2.14 14.44
CA ALA A 220 14.45 1.71 13.83
C ALA A 220 13.91 0.44 14.53
N LYS A 221 12.64 0.46 14.89
CA LYS A 221 12.00 -0.65 15.62
C LYS A 221 11.28 -1.58 14.65
N PRO A 222 11.54 -2.88 14.67
CA PRO A 222 10.80 -3.84 13.88
C PRO A 222 9.30 -3.76 14.14
N TYR A 223 8.50 -3.84 13.08
CA TYR A 223 7.05 -3.98 13.17
C TYR A 223 6.53 -4.97 12.12
N GLY A 224 5.38 -5.58 12.38
CA GLY A 224 4.81 -6.61 11.54
C GLY A 224 3.46 -6.23 10.95
N LEU A 225 2.91 -7.14 10.15
CA LEU A 225 1.69 -6.93 9.38
C LEU A 225 0.47 -6.59 10.25
N THR A 226 0.42 -7.10 11.50
CA THR A 226 -0.66 -6.75 12.44
C THR A 226 -0.68 -5.26 12.77
N ALA A 227 0.49 -4.64 12.97
CA ALA A 227 0.59 -3.20 13.15
C ALA A 227 0.29 -2.44 11.84
N VAL A 228 0.78 -2.94 10.70
CA VAL A 228 0.50 -2.38 9.37
C VAL A 228 -0.99 -2.30 9.09
N GLU A 229 -1.76 -3.34 9.44
CA GLU A 229 -3.22 -3.37 9.27
C GLU A 229 -3.88 -2.16 9.95
N THR A 230 -3.55 -1.87 11.19
CA THR A 230 -4.15 -0.72 11.89
C THR A 230 -3.65 0.61 11.31
N LEU A 231 -2.35 0.72 11.00
CA LEU A 231 -1.74 1.91 10.38
C LEU A 231 -2.41 2.27 9.05
N ARG A 232 -2.63 1.28 8.17
CA ARG A 232 -3.22 1.49 6.85
C ARG A 232 -4.71 1.87 6.95
N ILE A 233 -5.47 1.26 7.87
CA ILE A 233 -6.89 1.56 8.10
C ILE A 233 -7.06 3.00 8.59
N GLU A 234 -6.27 3.42 9.58
CA GLU A 234 -6.24 4.81 10.06
C GLU A 234 -5.97 5.80 8.92
N SER A 235 -5.11 5.42 7.97
CA SER A 235 -4.62 6.27 6.89
C SER A 235 -5.42 6.14 5.59
N GLY A 236 -6.49 5.32 5.57
CA GLY A 236 -7.35 5.10 4.42
C GLY A 236 -6.61 4.49 3.22
N LEU A 237 -5.67 3.56 3.48
CA LEU A 237 -4.93 2.84 2.45
C LEU A 237 -5.58 1.47 2.23
N ILE A 238 -5.93 1.18 0.98
CA ILE A 238 -6.65 -0.04 0.60
C ILE A 238 -5.72 -1.25 0.57
N PHE A 239 -6.28 -2.43 0.81
CA PHE A 239 -5.56 -3.70 0.74
C PHE A 239 -6.38 -4.72 -0.07
N ILE A 240 -5.73 -5.35 -1.07
CA ILE A 240 -6.36 -6.37 -1.92
C ILE A 240 -6.76 -7.59 -1.08
N GLY A 241 -7.93 -8.16 -1.38
CA GLY A 241 -8.48 -9.30 -0.63
C GLY A 241 -9.23 -8.90 0.64
N TYR A 242 -9.16 -7.61 1.04
CA TYR A 242 -9.94 -7.04 2.15
C TYR A 242 -10.89 -5.93 1.66
N ASP A 243 -10.36 -4.87 1.10
CA ASP A 243 -11.18 -3.72 0.67
C ASP A 243 -11.66 -3.86 -0.76
N TYR A 244 -10.88 -4.50 -1.61
CA TYR A 244 -11.25 -4.76 -3.00
C TYR A 244 -10.82 -6.15 -3.48
N PHE A 245 -11.50 -6.65 -4.50
CA PHE A 245 -11.26 -7.93 -5.15
C PHE A 245 -11.06 -7.73 -6.65
N GLN A 246 -10.13 -8.50 -7.23
CA GLN A 246 -9.84 -8.47 -8.67
C GLN A 246 -11.10 -8.75 -9.48
N HIS A 247 -11.28 -7.99 -10.57
CA HIS A 247 -12.39 -8.12 -11.53
C HIS A 247 -13.81 -7.90 -10.96
N GLU A 248 -13.92 -7.45 -9.69
CA GLU A 248 -15.22 -7.22 -9.05
C GLU A 248 -15.41 -5.74 -8.67
N THR A 249 -14.34 -5.11 -8.18
CA THR A 249 -14.39 -3.78 -7.58
C THR A 249 -14.04 -2.71 -8.59
N ASP A 250 -14.81 -1.64 -8.62
CA ASP A 250 -14.50 -0.45 -9.41
C ASP A 250 -13.58 0.49 -8.61
N PRO A 251 -12.55 1.11 -9.20
CA PRO A 251 -11.66 1.98 -8.45
C PRO A 251 -12.36 3.24 -7.86
N PHE A 252 -13.49 3.65 -8.41
CA PHE A 252 -14.31 4.70 -7.78
C PHE A 252 -15.00 4.22 -6.51
N ASP A 253 -15.34 2.92 -6.40
CA ASP A 253 -15.84 2.33 -5.16
C ASP A 253 -14.78 2.46 -4.03
N MET A 254 -13.50 2.49 -4.37
CA MET A 254 -12.37 2.67 -3.46
C MET A 254 -11.99 4.14 -3.22
N SER A 255 -12.81 5.08 -3.70
CA SER A 255 -12.56 6.53 -3.57
C SER A 255 -11.20 6.97 -4.15
N LEU A 256 -10.74 6.31 -5.22
CA LEU A 256 -9.47 6.57 -5.90
C LEU A 256 -9.57 7.64 -7.00
N ASP A 257 -10.61 8.46 -7.03
CA ASP A 257 -10.85 9.49 -8.06
C ASP A 257 -9.64 10.37 -8.36
N LYS A 258 -8.86 10.70 -7.33
CA LYS A 258 -7.72 11.61 -7.44
C LYS A 258 -6.51 11.03 -8.17
N VAL A 259 -6.47 9.71 -8.31
CA VAL A 259 -5.36 8.98 -8.95
C VAL A 259 -5.77 8.32 -10.27
N ILE A 260 -6.97 8.64 -10.76
CA ILE A 260 -7.48 8.26 -12.07
C ILE A 260 -7.49 9.49 -12.96
N ARG A 261 -6.84 9.44 -14.11
CA ARG A 261 -6.69 10.56 -15.05
C ARG A 261 -7.43 10.26 -16.36
N LEU A 262 -8.75 10.50 -16.35
CA LEU A 262 -9.59 10.33 -17.54
C LEU A 262 -9.32 11.38 -18.63
N ASP A 263 -8.66 12.49 -18.28
CA ASP A 263 -8.32 13.60 -19.17
C ASP A 263 -6.99 13.41 -19.93
N THR A 264 -6.24 12.35 -19.64
CA THR A 264 -4.94 12.05 -20.29
C THR A 264 -4.94 10.66 -20.89
N GLY A 265 -4.05 10.41 -21.87
CA GLY A 265 -3.73 9.12 -22.43
C GLY A 265 -4.91 8.22 -22.84
N ASP A 266 -4.60 7.03 -23.26
CA ASP A 266 -5.54 5.94 -23.46
C ASP A 266 -5.02 4.72 -22.70
N PHE A 267 -5.66 4.36 -21.59
CA PHE A 267 -5.31 3.20 -20.78
C PHE A 267 -6.39 2.12 -20.85
N HIS A 268 -6.02 0.91 -20.46
CA HIS A 268 -6.92 -0.24 -20.48
C HIS A 268 -8.11 -0.05 -19.52
N GLY A 269 -9.34 -0.24 -19.99
CA GLY A 269 -10.58 -0.04 -19.21
C GLY A 269 -11.10 1.40 -19.16
N LYS A 270 -10.41 2.39 -19.76
CA LYS A 270 -10.78 3.81 -19.67
C LYS A 270 -12.23 4.10 -20.02
N ALA A 271 -12.75 3.55 -21.11
CA ALA A 271 -14.12 3.82 -21.58
C ALA A 271 -15.18 3.40 -20.54
N ALA A 272 -14.97 2.29 -19.85
CA ALA A 272 -15.85 1.84 -18.76
C ALA A 272 -15.77 2.78 -17.55
N LEU A 273 -14.56 3.22 -17.19
CA LEU A 273 -14.36 4.17 -16.10
C LEU A 273 -14.97 5.55 -16.38
N GLU A 274 -14.95 6.02 -17.63
CA GLU A 274 -15.63 7.26 -18.05
C GLU A 274 -17.15 7.19 -17.81
N GLU A 275 -17.77 6.02 -17.92
CA GLU A 275 -19.19 5.83 -17.62
C GLU A 275 -19.42 5.82 -16.10
N THR A 276 -18.64 5.04 -15.33
CA THR A 276 -18.79 4.97 -13.87
C THR A 276 -18.53 6.33 -13.21
N ALA A 277 -17.57 7.09 -13.69
CA ALA A 277 -17.23 8.43 -13.17
C ALA A 277 -18.41 9.42 -13.17
N LYS A 278 -19.39 9.24 -14.05
CA LYS A 278 -20.57 10.13 -14.12
C LYS A 278 -21.44 10.03 -12.87
N SER A 279 -21.52 8.86 -12.26
CA SER A 279 -22.30 8.60 -11.04
C SER A 279 -21.81 7.34 -10.35
N PRO A 280 -20.68 7.41 -9.63
CA PRO A 280 -20.16 6.25 -8.90
C PRO A 280 -21.21 5.72 -7.91
N PRO A 281 -21.54 4.43 -7.97
CA PRO A 281 -22.62 3.88 -7.16
C PRO A 281 -22.27 3.75 -5.68
N ARG A 282 -20.98 3.57 -5.40
CA ARG A 282 -20.45 3.30 -4.05
C ARG A 282 -19.20 4.14 -3.78
N ARG A 283 -18.83 4.21 -2.50
CA ARG A 283 -17.63 4.90 -2.02
C ARG A 283 -17.05 4.19 -0.81
N LEU A 284 -15.73 4.08 -0.77
CA LEU A 284 -15.00 3.72 0.43
C LEU A 284 -14.97 4.94 1.37
N VAL A 285 -15.33 4.72 2.61
CA VAL A 285 -15.35 5.71 3.69
C VAL A 285 -14.69 5.15 4.94
N THR A 286 -14.38 6.02 5.89
CA THR A 286 -14.03 5.58 7.25
C THR A 286 -15.23 5.73 8.17
N LEU A 287 -15.46 4.74 9.00
CA LEU A 287 -16.45 4.76 10.07
C LEU A 287 -15.78 4.88 11.44
N SER A 288 -16.32 5.75 12.30
CA SER A 288 -16.10 5.70 13.75
C SER A 288 -17.22 4.87 14.34
N VAL A 289 -16.90 3.73 14.95
CA VAL A 289 -17.86 2.78 15.54
C VAL A 289 -18.00 3.08 17.03
N GLU A 290 -19.23 3.11 17.54
CA GLU A 290 -19.50 3.34 18.98
C GLU A 290 -19.14 2.10 19.81
N GLY A 291 -18.68 2.31 21.04
CA GLY A 291 -18.29 1.22 21.95
C GLY A 291 -16.85 0.74 21.77
N SER A 292 -16.55 -0.44 22.31
CA SER A 292 -15.22 -1.05 22.33
C SER A 292 -15.11 -2.36 21.55
N ASP A 293 -16.23 -2.92 21.16
CA ASP A 293 -16.24 -4.21 20.45
C ASP A 293 -16.00 -3.97 18.95
N VAL A 294 -15.01 -4.66 18.40
CA VAL A 294 -14.66 -4.54 16.98
C VAL A 294 -15.60 -5.45 16.17
N PRO A 295 -16.36 -4.89 15.20
CA PRO A 295 -17.17 -5.70 14.31
C PRO A 295 -16.31 -6.65 13.46
N GLU A 296 -16.93 -7.68 12.91
CA GLU A 296 -16.24 -8.62 12.04
C GLU A 296 -16.01 -8.02 10.63
N TYR A 297 -14.96 -8.48 9.95
CA TYR A 297 -14.77 -8.28 8.52
C TYR A 297 -16.02 -8.72 7.74
N GLY A 298 -16.44 -7.93 6.77
CA GLY A 298 -17.65 -8.24 5.99
C GLY A 298 -18.97 -7.92 6.70
N ALA A 299 -18.95 -7.31 7.89
CA ALA A 299 -20.16 -6.94 8.61
C ALA A 299 -21.06 -6.03 7.75
N ALA A 300 -22.36 -6.35 7.72
CA ALA A 300 -23.34 -5.57 6.99
C ALA A 300 -23.50 -4.18 7.60
N VAL A 301 -23.58 -3.16 6.76
CA VAL A 301 -23.90 -1.80 7.16
C VAL A 301 -25.28 -1.44 6.67
N THR A 302 -26.10 -0.87 7.56
CA THR A 302 -27.48 -0.46 7.27
C THR A 302 -27.72 1.00 7.66
N LYS A 303 -28.70 1.62 7.01
CA LYS A 303 -29.23 2.94 7.36
C LYS A 303 -30.75 2.86 7.44
N ASP A 304 -31.33 3.15 8.62
CA ASP A 304 -32.76 3.06 8.86
C ASP A 304 -33.34 1.69 8.45
N ALA A 305 -32.60 0.60 8.74
CA ALA A 305 -32.85 -0.78 8.35
C ALA A 305 -32.78 -1.08 6.83
N GLU A 306 -32.35 -0.12 6.01
CA GLU A 306 -32.07 -0.32 4.58
C GLU A 306 -30.59 -0.74 4.40
N PRO A 307 -30.26 -1.71 3.55
CA PRO A 307 -28.86 -2.01 3.22
C PRO A 307 -28.12 -0.76 2.71
N ALA A 308 -26.97 -0.47 3.33
CA ALA A 308 -26.15 0.69 3.00
C ALA A 308 -24.79 0.30 2.45
N GLY A 309 -24.26 -0.88 2.81
CA GLY A 309 -22.95 -1.33 2.35
C GLY A 309 -22.35 -2.42 3.22
N THR A 310 -21.00 -2.48 3.23
CA THR A 310 -20.24 -3.52 3.94
C THR A 310 -18.99 -2.92 4.58
N LEU A 311 -18.71 -3.33 5.81
CA LEU A 311 -17.45 -3.02 6.52
C LEU A 311 -16.34 -3.93 5.99
N THR A 312 -15.28 -3.35 5.47
CA THR A 312 -14.20 -4.11 4.83
C THR A 312 -12.96 -4.26 5.72
N SER A 313 -12.71 -3.34 6.62
CA SER A 313 -11.48 -3.32 7.41
C SER A 313 -11.73 -2.70 8.78
N PRO A 314 -12.22 -3.49 9.76
CA PRO A 314 -12.41 -3.02 11.14
C PRO A 314 -11.12 -3.09 11.95
N ALA A 315 -10.90 -2.14 12.86
CA ALA A 315 -9.79 -2.16 13.81
C ALA A 315 -10.10 -1.34 15.08
N GLU A 316 -9.45 -1.70 16.19
CA GLU A 316 -9.25 -0.79 17.31
C GLU A 316 -8.01 0.08 17.01
N SER A 317 -8.18 1.40 16.98
CA SER A 317 -7.08 2.34 16.72
C SER A 317 -6.40 2.77 18.01
N PRO A 318 -5.14 2.40 18.24
CA PRO A 318 -4.37 2.90 19.40
C PRO A 318 -4.10 4.41 19.31
N THR A 319 -4.04 4.97 18.09
CA THR A 319 -3.83 6.40 17.87
C THR A 319 -5.05 7.21 18.27
N LEU A 320 -6.25 6.75 17.91
CA LEU A 320 -7.51 7.47 18.09
C LEU A 320 -8.26 7.06 19.37
N GLY A 321 -7.87 5.94 20.01
CA GLY A 321 -8.50 5.41 21.21
C GLY A 321 -9.97 5.00 20.99
N LYS A 322 -10.30 4.52 19.81
CA LYS A 322 -11.66 4.11 19.42
C LYS A 322 -11.64 3.01 18.36
N VAL A 323 -12.78 2.35 18.22
CA VAL A 323 -13.00 1.41 17.10
C VAL A 323 -13.29 2.20 15.84
N ILE A 324 -12.60 1.85 14.76
CA ILE A 324 -12.75 2.42 13.42
C ILE A 324 -12.92 1.31 12.40
N GLY A 325 -13.29 1.68 11.18
CA GLY A 325 -13.24 0.73 10.07
C GLY A 325 -13.38 1.43 8.72
N MET A 326 -12.85 0.82 7.69
CA MET A 326 -13.19 1.21 6.33
C MET A 326 -14.43 0.45 5.88
N ALA A 327 -15.30 1.11 5.12
CA ALA A 327 -16.54 0.52 4.61
C ALA A 327 -16.84 1.01 3.20
N VAL A 328 -17.30 0.09 2.35
CA VAL A 328 -17.84 0.45 1.02
C VAL A 328 -19.34 0.68 1.18
N LEU A 329 -19.77 1.94 1.05
CA LEU A 329 -21.16 2.34 1.17
C LEU A 329 -21.73 2.78 -0.19
N GLU A 330 -23.05 2.64 -0.36
CA GLU A 330 -23.75 3.33 -1.43
C GLU A 330 -23.49 4.85 -1.34
N SER A 331 -23.19 5.49 -2.46
CA SER A 331 -22.76 6.90 -2.49
C SER A 331 -23.72 7.87 -1.77
N ARG A 332 -25.02 7.54 -1.74
CA ARG A 332 -26.04 8.36 -1.03
C ARG A 332 -25.87 8.32 0.50
N PHE A 333 -25.18 7.33 1.06
CA PHE A 333 -24.92 7.17 2.50
C PHE A 333 -23.47 7.43 2.89
N ALA A 334 -22.62 7.78 1.92
CA ALA A 334 -21.18 7.95 2.12
C ALA A 334 -20.78 9.38 2.58
N GLY A 335 -21.75 10.25 2.86
CA GLY A 335 -21.50 11.63 3.27
C GLY A 335 -20.95 11.73 4.69
N LYS A 336 -19.90 12.55 4.91
CA LYS A 336 -19.36 12.80 6.26
C LYS A 336 -20.46 13.27 7.22
N GLY A 337 -20.54 12.64 8.39
CA GLY A 337 -21.54 12.87 9.42
C GLY A 337 -22.79 12.03 9.30
N GLU A 338 -22.94 11.25 8.24
CA GLU A 338 -24.03 10.27 8.14
C GLU A 338 -23.91 9.22 9.26
N LYS A 339 -25.05 8.85 9.83
CA LYS A 339 -25.13 7.78 10.84
C LYS A 339 -25.61 6.51 10.18
N VAL A 340 -24.93 5.43 10.47
CA VAL A 340 -25.23 4.08 9.97
C VAL A 340 -25.18 3.09 11.14
N ASP A 341 -25.71 1.90 10.95
CA ASP A 341 -25.63 0.80 11.90
C ASP A 341 -24.80 -0.32 11.28
N VAL A 342 -23.83 -0.83 12.04
CA VAL A 342 -22.94 -1.93 11.66
C VAL A 342 -23.36 -3.19 12.40
N ALA A 343 -23.45 -4.32 11.74
CA ALA A 343 -23.76 -5.61 12.36
C ALA A 343 -22.66 -5.98 13.38
N LEU A 344 -23.10 -6.37 14.59
CA LEU A 344 -22.22 -6.80 15.68
C LEU A 344 -22.91 -7.93 16.47
N GLY A 345 -22.39 -9.16 16.36
CA GLY A 345 -23.03 -10.35 16.93
C GLY A 345 -24.44 -10.53 16.41
N GLU A 346 -25.43 -10.68 17.34
CA GLU A 346 -26.87 -10.79 17.00
C GLU A 346 -27.57 -9.42 16.84
N GLY A 347 -26.85 -8.31 17.02
CA GLY A 347 -27.38 -6.95 16.98
C GLY A 347 -26.64 -6.04 16.01
N THR A 348 -26.74 -4.75 16.30
CA THR A 348 -26.02 -3.71 15.57
C THR A 348 -25.40 -2.71 16.54
N VAL A 349 -24.37 -2.02 16.11
CA VAL A 349 -23.75 -0.88 16.78
C VAL A 349 -23.80 0.34 15.87
N SER A 350 -24.06 1.51 16.44
CA SER A 350 -24.07 2.75 15.68
C SER A 350 -22.65 3.16 15.26
N ALA A 351 -22.54 3.70 14.07
CA ALA A 351 -21.30 4.27 13.54
C ALA A 351 -21.58 5.58 12.79
N ASN A 352 -20.56 6.44 12.71
CA ASN A 352 -20.63 7.67 11.95
C ASN A 352 -19.61 7.63 10.81
N VAL A 353 -20.02 8.09 9.64
CA VAL A 353 -19.10 8.36 8.52
C VAL A 353 -18.21 9.54 8.91
N ASP A 354 -16.92 9.33 8.94
CA ASP A 354 -15.90 10.30 9.37
C ASP A 354 -15.07 10.82 8.19
N ASP A 355 -14.01 11.57 8.45
CA ASP A 355 -13.04 11.96 7.40
C ASP A 355 -12.39 10.72 6.77
N PHE A 356 -12.09 10.79 5.48
CA PHE A 356 -11.36 9.74 4.76
C PHE A 356 -10.07 10.31 4.16
N PRO A 357 -8.89 9.93 4.70
CA PRO A 357 -8.68 9.08 5.88
C PRO A 357 -9.10 9.75 7.19
N ILE A 358 -9.32 8.95 8.24
CA ILE A 358 -9.67 9.45 9.56
C ILE A 358 -8.46 10.01 10.32
N TYR A 359 -7.28 9.45 10.06
CA TYR A 359 -6.01 9.91 10.58
C TYR A 359 -5.32 10.80 9.54
N ASP A 360 -4.92 12.00 9.93
CA ASP A 360 -4.29 13.00 9.06
C ASP A 360 -5.05 13.21 7.72
N PRO A 361 -6.31 13.71 7.74
CA PRO A 361 -7.15 13.86 6.54
C PRO A 361 -6.50 14.68 5.42
N GLU A 362 -5.64 15.62 5.78
CA GLU A 362 -4.91 16.46 4.83
C GLU A 362 -3.66 15.78 4.24
N LYS A 363 -3.31 14.58 4.76
CA LYS A 363 -2.06 13.86 4.41
C LYS A 363 -0.83 14.75 4.54
N ALA A 364 -0.77 15.54 5.64
CA ALA A 364 0.31 16.46 5.90
C ALA A 364 1.58 15.72 6.38
N ARG A 365 1.41 14.64 7.16
CA ARG A 365 2.52 13.88 7.72
C ARG A 365 3.41 13.21 6.66
N PRO A 366 2.90 12.43 5.70
CA PRO A 366 3.75 11.82 4.69
C PRO A 366 4.37 12.87 3.76
N ARG A 367 3.81 14.07 3.69
CA ARG A 367 4.31 15.18 2.87
C ARG A 367 5.24 16.14 3.60
N SER A 368 5.39 15.99 4.92
CA SER A 368 6.18 16.90 5.77
C SER A 368 7.68 16.92 5.41
#